data_ab95c7118bcd0898ecfaba43fd9baf85
#
_entry.id   ab95c7118bcd0898ecfaba43fd9baf85
#
_cell.length_a   1.000
_cell.length_b   1.000
_cell.length_c   1.000
_cell.angle_alpha   90.00
_cell.angle_beta   90.00
_cell.angle_gamma   90.00
#
_symmetry.space_group_name_H-M   'P 1'
#
loop_
_entity.id
_entity.type
_entity.pdbx_description
1 polymer ?
#
loop_
_entity_poly.entity_id
_entity_poly.type
_entity_poly.pdbx_seq_one_letter_code
_entity_poly.pdbx_strand_id
1 'polypeptide(L)'
;DREAAKIIASLYRTELVEADGNPDMVQVLSPYRVNTEAGVHALNKQLREIANPASVKAEQWNAGSWTFRIGDKVMQTKNVDNISNGDIGRVVQISRKKDGNRQMQVDFGDEKRMYQEEDLEDLEFAYATSVHKSQGAEYPVVILPVLKCFYPMLRRDIYYTGITRAKTRVHLVGSKSALAIAISRTNIGMRNTMLAERIRAEAKRQEYVPQTKAA
;
A
#
# COMPACT_ATOMS: atom_id res chain seq x y z
N ASP A 1 13.42 10.48 11.24
CA ASP A 1 12.16 9.87 10.79
C ASP A 1 11.01 10.07 11.78
N ARG A 2 11.29 10.07 13.11
CA ARG A 2 10.28 10.29 14.17
C ARG A 2 9.51 11.60 14.02
N GLU A 3 10.20 12.70 13.68
CA GLU A 3 9.55 13.99 13.44
C GLU A 3 8.65 13.93 12.20
N ALA A 4 9.12 13.27 11.14
CA ALA A 4 8.30 13.07 9.95
C ALA A 4 7.03 12.24 10.24
N ALA A 5 7.12 11.21 11.08
CA ALA A 5 5.95 10.43 11.49
C ALA A 5 4.91 11.28 12.22
N LYS A 6 5.34 12.20 13.11
CA LYS A 6 4.44 13.14 13.78
C LYS A 6 3.76 14.09 12.79
N ILE A 7 4.51 14.63 11.83
CA ILE A 7 3.96 15.52 10.80
C ILE A 7 2.95 14.75 9.93
N ILE A 8 3.26 13.51 9.53
CA ILE A 8 2.35 12.64 8.79
C ILE A 8 1.06 12.42 9.57
N ALA A 9 1.16 12.09 10.87
CA ALA A 9 -0.01 11.87 11.72
C ALA A 9 -0.86 13.15 11.87
N SER A 10 -0.22 14.32 11.97
CA SER A 10 -0.92 15.61 12.01
C SER A 10 -1.64 15.93 10.70
N LEU A 11 -0.96 15.77 9.57
CA LEU A 11 -1.56 15.96 8.24
C LEU A 11 -2.70 14.99 8.02
N TYR A 12 -2.51 13.71 8.36
CA TYR A 12 -3.56 12.70 8.24
C TYR A 12 -4.82 13.08 9.04
N ARG A 13 -4.64 13.58 10.27
CA ARG A 13 -5.77 14.06 11.10
C ARG A 13 -6.49 15.23 10.44
N THR A 14 -5.76 16.21 9.90
CA THR A 14 -6.35 17.36 9.20
C THR A 14 -7.14 16.93 7.97
N GLU A 15 -6.53 16.10 7.13
CA GLU A 15 -7.19 15.60 5.91
C GLU A 15 -8.40 14.69 6.24
N LEU A 16 -8.32 13.91 7.33
CA LEU A 16 -9.43 13.09 7.78
C LEU A 16 -10.64 13.92 8.23
N VAL A 17 -10.40 15.06 8.90
CA VAL A 17 -11.46 16.01 9.27
C VAL A 17 -12.08 16.64 8.03
N GLU A 18 -11.28 17.04 7.03
CA GLU A 18 -11.78 17.55 5.74
C GLU A 18 -12.59 16.50 4.96
N ALA A 19 -12.33 15.22 5.21
CA ALA A 19 -13.01 14.08 4.61
C ALA A 19 -14.18 13.52 5.46
N ASP A 20 -14.74 14.32 6.37
CA ASP A 20 -15.84 13.91 7.27
C ASP A 20 -15.56 12.60 8.03
N GLY A 21 -14.31 12.37 8.39
CA GLY A 21 -13.86 11.17 9.10
C GLY A 21 -13.71 9.92 8.25
N ASN A 22 -13.84 10.02 6.92
CA ASN A 22 -13.71 8.86 6.03
C ASN A 22 -12.23 8.54 5.71
N PRO A 23 -11.65 7.44 6.26
CA PRO A 23 -10.26 7.10 6.04
C PRO A 23 -9.96 6.57 4.62
N ASP A 24 -10.97 6.35 3.78
CA ASP A 24 -10.76 5.93 2.39
C ASP A 24 -10.37 7.10 1.49
N MET A 25 -10.63 8.32 1.94
CA MET A 25 -10.25 9.55 1.24
C MET A 25 -8.77 9.90 1.40
N VAL A 26 -8.08 9.35 2.40
CA VAL A 26 -6.69 9.70 2.73
C VAL A 26 -5.85 8.43 2.83
N GLN A 27 -4.80 8.35 2.04
CA GLN A 27 -3.87 7.22 2.07
C GLN A 27 -2.46 7.68 2.37
N VAL A 28 -1.83 7.06 3.36
CA VAL A 28 -0.40 7.23 3.60
C VAL A 28 0.35 6.13 2.85
N LEU A 29 1.34 6.53 2.06
CA LEU A 29 2.21 5.61 1.33
C LEU A 29 3.63 5.72 1.88
N SER A 30 4.29 4.61 2.19
CA SER A 30 5.68 4.62 2.61
C SER A 30 6.52 3.65 1.77
N PRO A 31 7.75 4.03 1.38
CA PRO A 31 8.66 3.11 0.71
C PRO A 31 9.23 2.04 1.64
N TYR A 32 9.14 2.21 2.98
CA TYR A 32 9.60 1.24 3.98
C TYR A 32 8.44 0.64 4.77
N ARG A 33 8.56 -0.65 5.12
CA ARG A 33 7.53 -1.35 5.91
C ARG A 33 7.86 -1.36 7.39
N VAL A 34 9.10 -1.69 7.75
CA VAL A 34 9.55 -1.95 9.13
C VAL A 34 10.81 -1.15 9.47
N ASN A 35 11.24 -1.18 10.71
CA ASN A 35 12.50 -0.61 11.23
C ASN A 35 12.62 0.92 11.07
N THR A 36 11.50 1.63 10.99
CA THR A 36 11.44 3.09 10.92
C THR A 36 10.10 3.59 11.43
N GLU A 37 10.10 4.72 12.11
CA GLU A 37 8.86 5.36 12.61
C GLU A 37 7.95 5.86 11.49
N ALA A 38 8.50 6.20 10.33
CA ALA A 38 7.75 6.56 9.13
C ALA A 38 7.53 5.36 8.18
N GLY A 39 7.69 4.13 8.67
CA GLY A 39 7.38 2.90 7.96
C GLY A 39 5.92 2.49 8.10
N VAL A 40 5.45 1.63 7.21
CA VAL A 40 4.05 1.19 7.14
C VAL A 40 3.53 0.67 8.48
N HIS A 41 4.28 -0.18 9.17
CA HIS A 41 3.81 -0.80 10.42
C HIS A 41 3.68 0.23 11.56
N ALA A 42 4.68 1.11 11.73
CA ALA A 42 4.64 2.14 12.78
C ALA A 42 3.55 3.19 12.48
N LEU A 43 3.43 3.59 11.22
CA LEU A 43 2.39 4.52 10.79
C LEU A 43 0.99 3.93 10.97
N ASN A 44 0.75 2.68 10.58
CA ASN A 44 -0.55 2.04 10.78
C ASN A 44 -0.99 2.07 12.24
N LYS A 45 -0.06 1.80 13.17
CA LYS A 45 -0.36 1.87 14.61
C LYS A 45 -0.82 3.25 15.06
N GLN A 46 -0.16 4.32 14.56
CA GLN A 46 -0.49 5.71 14.92
C GLN A 46 -1.76 6.20 14.22
N LEU A 47 -1.88 5.95 12.92
CA LEU A 47 -3.00 6.45 12.10
C LEU A 47 -4.31 5.77 12.45
N ARG A 48 -4.26 4.49 12.84
CA ARG A 48 -5.42 3.77 13.34
C ARG A 48 -6.04 4.44 14.56
N GLU A 49 -5.22 4.85 15.54
CA GLU A 49 -5.72 5.53 16.74
C GLU A 49 -6.29 6.92 16.43
N ILE A 50 -5.95 7.50 15.29
CA ILE A 50 -6.55 8.75 14.81
C ILE A 50 -7.90 8.48 14.12
N ALA A 51 -7.95 7.47 13.24
CA ALA A 51 -9.11 7.20 12.40
C ALA A 51 -10.17 6.32 13.11
N ASN A 52 -9.74 5.38 13.93
CA ASN A 52 -10.59 4.44 14.66
C ASN A 52 -10.07 4.21 16.09
N PRO A 53 -10.18 5.22 16.97
CA PRO A 53 -9.64 5.15 18.32
C PRO A 53 -10.32 4.05 19.14
N ALA A 54 -9.58 3.49 20.12
CA ALA A 54 -10.13 2.53 21.03
C ALA A 54 -11.30 3.13 21.83
N SER A 55 -12.42 2.44 21.83
CA SER A 55 -13.58 2.78 22.64
C SER A 55 -13.93 1.62 23.56
N VAL A 56 -14.24 1.92 24.82
CA VAL A 56 -14.65 0.92 25.82
C VAL A 56 -15.93 0.18 25.41
N LYS A 57 -16.76 0.79 24.55
CA LYS A 57 -18.02 0.23 24.06
C LYS A 57 -17.91 -0.47 22.71
N ALA A 58 -16.80 -0.32 21.99
CA ALA A 58 -16.63 -0.93 20.69
C ALA A 58 -16.21 -2.39 20.82
N GLU A 59 -16.88 -3.27 20.10
CA GLU A 59 -16.45 -4.65 19.98
C GLU A 59 -15.07 -4.72 19.32
N GLN A 60 -14.19 -5.46 19.98
CA GLN A 60 -12.84 -5.71 19.51
C GLN A 60 -12.48 -7.18 19.67
N TRP A 61 -11.63 -7.66 18.78
CA TRP A 61 -11.10 -9.02 18.82
C TRP A 61 -9.59 -9.00 18.97
N ASN A 62 -9.12 -9.51 20.10
CA ASN A 62 -7.69 -9.73 20.35
C ASN A 62 -7.32 -11.13 19.83
N ALA A 63 -6.52 -11.19 18.78
CA ALA A 63 -6.03 -12.40 18.15
C ALA A 63 -4.50 -12.34 18.07
N GLY A 64 -3.83 -13.03 18.98
CA GLY A 64 -2.37 -13.00 19.10
C GLY A 64 -1.83 -11.59 19.33
N SER A 65 -0.99 -11.12 18.41
CA SER A 65 -0.44 -9.75 18.43
C SER A 65 -1.36 -8.69 17.82
N TRP A 66 -2.50 -9.09 17.25
CA TRP A 66 -3.44 -8.21 16.58
C TRP A 66 -4.66 -7.94 17.44
N THR A 67 -5.14 -6.73 17.41
CA THR A 67 -6.45 -6.35 17.96
C THR A 67 -7.24 -5.68 16.86
N PHE A 68 -8.29 -6.30 16.39
CA PHE A 68 -9.20 -5.74 15.39
C PHE A 68 -10.40 -5.07 16.07
N ARG A 69 -10.89 -3.98 15.47
CA ARG A 69 -12.07 -3.22 15.89
C ARG A 69 -13.01 -3.07 14.72
N ILE A 70 -14.30 -3.00 14.98
CA ILE A 70 -15.27 -2.60 13.96
C ILE A 70 -14.87 -1.22 13.43
N GLY A 71 -14.91 -1.05 12.11
CA GLY A 71 -14.46 0.16 11.41
C GLY A 71 -12.98 0.17 11.02
N ASP A 72 -12.18 -0.81 11.42
CA ASP A 72 -10.77 -0.86 11.00
C ASP A 72 -10.65 -1.02 9.48
N LYS A 73 -9.73 -0.22 8.90
CA LYS A 73 -9.32 -0.32 7.52
C LYS A 73 -8.23 -1.37 7.39
N VAL A 74 -8.50 -2.42 6.64
CA VAL A 74 -7.60 -3.57 6.48
C VAL A 74 -7.35 -3.88 5.01
N MET A 75 -6.28 -4.62 4.73
CA MET A 75 -5.91 -5.06 3.39
C MET A 75 -5.68 -6.56 3.39
N GLN A 76 -6.20 -7.24 2.41
CA GLN A 76 -5.90 -8.64 2.13
C GLN A 76 -4.47 -8.78 1.64
N THR A 77 -3.73 -9.77 2.16
CA THR A 77 -2.31 -9.98 1.80
C THR A 77 -2.06 -11.20 0.92
N LYS A 78 -3.05 -12.07 0.77
CA LYS A 78 -3.04 -13.23 -0.14
C LYS A 78 -4.29 -13.22 -1.02
N ASN A 79 -4.22 -13.85 -2.18
CA ASN A 79 -5.41 -14.03 -3.01
C ASN A 79 -6.29 -15.12 -2.39
N VAL A 80 -7.57 -14.82 -2.19
CA VAL A 80 -8.55 -15.78 -1.66
C VAL A 80 -9.90 -15.50 -2.32
N ASP A 81 -10.50 -16.52 -2.91
CA ASP A 81 -11.76 -16.41 -3.66
C ASP A 81 -11.68 -15.28 -4.71
N ASN A 82 -12.60 -14.31 -4.66
CA ASN A 82 -12.61 -13.15 -5.54
C ASN A 82 -11.85 -11.93 -4.95
N ILE A 83 -11.21 -12.08 -3.78
CA ILE A 83 -10.48 -11.00 -3.11
C ILE A 83 -8.99 -11.16 -3.43
N SER A 84 -8.41 -10.12 -4.01
CA SER A 84 -7.02 -10.10 -4.43
C SER A 84 -6.08 -9.57 -3.35
N ASN A 85 -4.82 -9.98 -3.41
CA ASN A 85 -3.76 -9.39 -2.61
C ASN A 85 -3.65 -7.89 -2.93
N GLY A 86 -3.86 -7.04 -1.93
CA GLY A 86 -3.88 -5.59 -2.05
C GLY A 86 -5.26 -4.97 -1.94
N ASP A 87 -6.34 -5.76 -2.01
CA ASP A 87 -7.69 -5.25 -1.83
C ASP A 87 -7.88 -4.72 -0.42
N ILE A 88 -8.47 -3.54 -0.33
CA ILE A 88 -8.70 -2.83 0.93
C ILE A 88 -10.18 -2.98 1.30
N GLY A 89 -10.41 -3.40 2.53
CA GLY A 89 -11.75 -3.55 3.09
C GLY A 89 -11.87 -2.92 4.48
N ARG A 90 -13.07 -3.01 5.02
CA ARG A 90 -13.41 -2.49 6.34
C ARG A 90 -14.03 -3.57 7.21
N VAL A 91 -13.58 -3.66 8.45
CA VAL A 91 -14.20 -4.54 9.45
C VAL A 91 -15.60 -4.01 9.77
N VAL A 92 -16.61 -4.78 9.43
CA VAL A 92 -18.03 -4.39 9.62
C VAL A 92 -18.70 -5.11 10.78
N GLN A 93 -18.20 -6.29 11.15
CA GLN A 93 -18.76 -7.08 12.24
C GLN A 93 -17.71 -7.92 12.93
N ILE A 94 -17.81 -8.04 14.25
CA ILE A 94 -17.10 -9.02 15.07
C ILE A 94 -18.18 -9.79 15.85
N SER A 95 -18.14 -11.12 15.84
CA SER A 95 -19.16 -11.94 16.49
C SER A 95 -18.55 -13.23 17.03
N ARG A 96 -19.36 -13.96 17.82
CA ARG A 96 -19.02 -15.31 18.29
C ARG A 96 -19.95 -16.32 17.64
N LYS A 97 -19.40 -17.43 17.20
CA LYS A 97 -20.14 -18.60 16.74
C LYS A 97 -20.78 -19.32 17.92
N LYS A 98 -21.70 -20.24 17.63
CA LYS A 98 -22.34 -21.10 18.65
C LYS A 98 -21.36 -22.01 19.41
N ASP A 99 -20.25 -22.36 18.77
CA ASP A 99 -19.15 -23.14 19.34
C ASP A 99 -18.19 -22.31 20.23
N GLY A 100 -18.45 -21.01 20.39
CA GLY A 100 -17.64 -20.09 21.17
C GLY A 100 -16.50 -19.43 20.40
N ASN A 101 -16.17 -19.89 19.20
CA ASN A 101 -15.12 -19.31 18.36
C ASN A 101 -15.51 -17.91 17.88
N ARG A 102 -14.54 -17.02 17.78
CA ARG A 102 -14.74 -15.67 17.22
C ARG A 102 -14.64 -15.70 15.71
N GLN A 103 -15.35 -14.78 15.09
CA GLN A 103 -15.27 -14.50 13.66
C GLN A 103 -15.45 -13.01 13.40
N MET A 104 -14.90 -12.56 12.29
CA MET A 104 -14.95 -11.16 11.86
C MET A 104 -15.37 -11.09 10.40
N GLN A 105 -16.25 -10.15 10.07
CA GLN A 105 -16.63 -9.87 8.69
C GLN A 105 -15.93 -8.62 8.21
N VAL A 106 -15.30 -8.73 7.05
CA VAL A 106 -14.68 -7.61 6.32
C VAL A 106 -15.46 -7.37 5.04
N ASP A 107 -15.78 -6.11 4.77
CA ASP A 107 -16.45 -5.64 3.57
C ASP A 107 -15.39 -5.03 2.64
N PHE A 108 -15.22 -5.60 1.45
CA PHE A 108 -14.30 -5.12 0.41
C PHE A 108 -15.01 -4.31 -0.68
N GLY A 109 -16.29 -3.95 -0.46
CA GLY A 109 -17.14 -3.26 -1.41
C GLY A 109 -17.98 -4.23 -2.23
N ASP A 110 -17.38 -4.88 -3.19
CA ASP A 110 -18.07 -5.84 -4.05
C ASP A 110 -18.33 -7.18 -3.35
N GLU A 111 -17.50 -7.53 -2.36
CA GLU A 111 -17.58 -8.80 -1.64
C GLU A 111 -17.36 -8.63 -0.14
N LYS A 112 -18.08 -9.45 0.65
CA LYS A 112 -17.92 -9.56 2.10
C LYS A 112 -17.40 -10.93 2.45
N ARG A 113 -16.34 -10.97 3.26
CA ARG A 113 -15.73 -12.22 3.70
C ARG A 113 -15.74 -12.36 5.21
N MET A 114 -15.99 -13.59 5.67
CA MET A 114 -15.85 -13.99 7.07
C MET A 114 -14.45 -14.52 7.32
N TYR A 115 -13.80 -14.01 8.37
CA TYR A 115 -12.48 -14.41 8.83
C TYR A 115 -12.58 -15.14 10.16
N GLN A 116 -11.84 -16.23 10.28
CA GLN A 116 -11.60 -16.95 11.53
C GLN A 116 -10.19 -16.64 12.04
N GLU A 117 -9.82 -17.19 13.19
CA GLU A 117 -8.53 -16.85 13.81
C GLU A 117 -7.32 -17.22 12.91
N GLU A 118 -7.42 -18.34 12.20
CA GLU A 118 -6.43 -18.81 11.24
C GLU A 118 -6.27 -17.91 10.00
N ASP A 119 -7.34 -17.21 9.61
CA ASP A 119 -7.34 -16.33 8.44
C ASP A 119 -6.74 -14.94 8.73
N LEU A 120 -6.62 -14.55 10.02
CA LEU A 120 -6.25 -13.18 10.40
C LEU A 120 -4.80 -12.82 10.03
N GLU A 121 -3.92 -13.80 9.84
CA GLU A 121 -2.55 -13.57 9.34
C GLU A 121 -2.53 -13.03 7.91
N ASP A 122 -3.62 -13.20 7.17
CA ASP A 122 -3.80 -12.72 5.80
C ASP A 122 -4.30 -11.28 5.72
N LEU A 123 -4.48 -10.62 6.88
CA LEU A 123 -4.90 -9.24 6.98
C LEU A 123 -3.80 -8.34 7.55
N GLU A 124 -3.64 -7.16 6.98
CA GLU A 124 -2.82 -6.06 7.51
C GLU A 124 -3.66 -4.79 7.64
N PHE A 125 -3.34 -3.92 8.61
CA PHE A 125 -3.95 -2.58 8.63
C PHE A 125 -3.54 -1.78 7.40
N ALA A 126 -4.45 -0.97 6.87
CA ALA A 126 -4.30 -0.30 5.57
C ALA A 126 -4.43 1.24 5.62
N TYR A 127 -4.29 1.86 6.79
CA TYR A 127 -4.19 3.32 6.90
C TYR A 127 -2.91 3.85 6.26
N ALA A 128 -1.83 3.06 6.33
CA ALA A 128 -0.62 3.22 5.55
C ALA A 128 -0.31 1.93 4.79
N THR A 129 0.16 2.05 3.55
CA THR A 129 0.58 0.91 2.71
C THR A 129 1.92 1.20 2.05
N SER A 130 2.56 0.15 1.49
CA SER A 130 3.76 0.39 0.70
C SER A 130 3.41 0.99 -0.67
N VAL A 131 4.32 1.80 -1.21
CA VAL A 131 4.15 2.37 -2.57
C VAL A 131 3.90 1.28 -3.62
N HIS A 132 4.54 0.11 -3.48
CA HIS A 132 4.33 -1.01 -4.41
C HIS A 132 2.92 -1.60 -4.32
N LYS A 133 2.39 -1.78 -3.10
CA LYS A 133 1.03 -2.31 -2.89
C LYS A 133 -0.08 -1.33 -3.31
N SER A 134 0.25 -0.03 -3.46
CA SER A 134 -0.70 0.98 -3.97
C SER A 134 -0.80 1.02 -5.50
N GLN A 135 -0.03 0.21 -6.22
CA GLN A 135 -0.10 0.16 -7.69
C GLN A 135 -1.49 -0.31 -8.14
N GLY A 136 -2.09 0.42 -9.06
CA GLY A 136 -3.46 0.17 -9.54
C GLY A 136 -4.55 0.89 -8.73
N ALA A 137 -4.29 1.25 -7.47
CA ALA A 137 -5.23 2.01 -6.65
C ALA A 137 -5.05 3.53 -6.82
N GLU A 138 -6.11 4.29 -6.55
CA GLU A 138 -6.09 5.75 -6.55
C GLU A 138 -6.83 6.29 -5.33
N TYR A 139 -6.32 7.40 -4.79
CA TYR A 139 -6.87 8.02 -3.57
C TYR A 139 -7.04 9.51 -3.77
N PRO A 140 -8.05 10.16 -3.20
CA PRO A 140 -8.19 11.60 -3.26
C PRO A 140 -6.97 12.33 -2.72
N VAL A 141 -6.49 11.93 -1.54
CA VAL A 141 -5.32 12.52 -0.88
C VAL A 141 -4.27 11.46 -0.59
N VAL A 142 -3.01 11.77 -0.91
CA VAL A 142 -1.85 10.92 -0.60
C VAL A 142 -0.86 11.67 0.25
N ILE A 143 -0.35 11.03 1.31
CA ILE A 143 0.74 11.54 2.15
C ILE A 143 1.94 10.61 2.00
N LEU A 144 3.11 11.15 1.62
CA LEU A 144 4.29 10.37 1.26
C LEU A 144 5.56 10.92 1.93
N PRO A 145 6.25 10.16 2.80
CA PRO A 145 7.52 10.55 3.38
C PRO A 145 8.66 10.57 2.36
N VAL A 146 9.46 11.64 2.38
CA VAL A 146 10.65 11.84 1.52
C VAL A 146 11.85 12.13 2.43
N LEU A 147 12.44 11.08 3.00
CA LEU A 147 13.44 11.17 4.06
C LEU A 147 14.82 10.73 3.62
N LYS A 148 15.88 11.42 4.06
CA LYS A 148 17.26 11.02 3.76
C LYS A 148 17.62 9.64 4.28
N CYS A 149 17.06 9.22 5.43
CA CYS A 149 17.26 7.87 5.96
C CYS A 149 16.67 6.77 5.04
N PHE A 150 15.81 7.14 4.10
CA PHE A 150 15.28 6.24 3.07
C PHE A 150 16.15 6.19 1.81
N TYR A 151 17.44 6.52 1.92
CA TYR A 151 18.35 6.68 0.79
C TYR A 151 18.30 5.55 -0.26
N PRO A 152 18.27 4.24 0.08
CA PRO A 152 18.15 3.17 -0.91
C PRO A 152 16.85 3.25 -1.73
N MET A 153 15.77 3.78 -1.14
CA MET A 153 14.45 3.91 -1.75
C MET A 153 14.18 5.31 -2.34
N LEU A 154 15.13 6.28 -2.21
CA LEU A 154 15.04 7.58 -2.86
C LEU A 154 15.31 7.40 -4.36
N ARG A 155 14.29 6.99 -5.11
CA ARG A 155 14.34 6.71 -6.54
C ARG A 155 13.15 7.34 -7.24
N ARG A 156 13.35 7.86 -8.43
CA ARG A 156 12.32 8.55 -9.20
C ARG A 156 11.09 7.69 -9.45
N ASP A 157 11.26 6.42 -9.80
CA ASP A 157 10.18 5.50 -10.09
C ASP A 157 9.26 5.26 -8.88
N ILE A 158 9.83 5.14 -7.68
CA ILE A 158 9.06 4.94 -6.44
C ILE A 158 8.22 6.18 -6.13
N TYR A 159 8.84 7.37 -6.15
CA TYR A 159 8.12 8.60 -5.83
C TYR A 159 7.13 9.00 -6.91
N TYR A 160 7.46 8.78 -8.18
CA TYR A 160 6.51 8.96 -9.28
C TYR A 160 5.27 8.07 -9.09
N THR A 161 5.47 6.78 -8.82
CA THR A 161 4.38 5.84 -8.54
C THR A 161 3.51 6.32 -7.38
N GLY A 162 4.12 6.72 -6.26
CA GLY A 162 3.38 7.20 -5.09
C GLY A 162 2.59 8.49 -5.36
N ILE A 163 3.19 9.47 -6.02
CA ILE A 163 2.57 10.76 -6.34
C ILE A 163 1.38 10.57 -7.29
N THR A 164 1.53 9.71 -8.30
CA THR A 164 0.47 9.44 -9.28
C THR A 164 -0.71 8.64 -8.72
N ARG A 165 -0.66 8.21 -7.48
CA ARG A 165 -1.83 7.62 -6.77
C ARG A 165 -2.82 8.66 -6.29
N ALA A 166 -2.43 9.94 -6.20
CA ALA A 166 -3.31 10.99 -5.74
C ALA A 166 -4.18 11.55 -6.88
N LYS A 167 -5.48 11.69 -6.62
CA LYS A 167 -6.43 12.34 -7.54
C LYS A 167 -6.45 13.85 -7.40
N THR A 168 -6.37 14.36 -6.17
CA THR A 168 -6.56 15.79 -5.88
C THR A 168 -5.39 16.42 -5.15
N ARG A 169 -4.80 15.76 -4.15
CA ARG A 169 -3.78 16.36 -3.28
C ARG A 169 -2.67 15.39 -2.91
N VAL A 170 -1.43 15.89 -2.92
CA VAL A 170 -0.26 15.16 -2.43
C VAL A 170 0.46 15.97 -1.38
N HIS A 171 0.76 15.35 -0.23
CA HIS A 171 1.66 15.89 0.78
C HIS A 171 2.99 15.12 0.76
N LEU A 172 4.08 15.82 0.46
CA LEU A 172 5.43 15.28 0.57
C LEU A 172 6.03 15.73 1.90
N VAL A 173 6.28 14.79 2.81
CA VAL A 173 6.81 15.06 4.16
C VAL A 173 8.28 14.71 4.22
N GLY A 174 9.14 15.71 4.30
CA GLY A 174 10.59 15.49 4.38
C GLY A 174 11.41 16.70 3.97
N SER A 175 12.58 16.45 3.40
CA SER A 175 13.51 17.51 3.02
C SER A 175 13.60 17.71 1.50
N LYS A 176 13.76 18.97 1.09
CA LYS A 176 14.01 19.31 -0.33
C LYS A 176 15.22 18.57 -0.90
N SER A 177 16.25 18.34 -0.08
CA SER A 177 17.46 17.60 -0.50
C SER A 177 17.18 16.11 -0.73
N ALA A 178 16.32 15.47 0.10
CA ALA A 178 15.90 14.09 -0.15
C ALA A 178 15.06 13.97 -1.43
N LEU A 179 14.18 14.95 -1.67
CA LEU A 179 13.40 15.01 -2.90
C LEU A 179 14.30 15.19 -4.14
N ALA A 180 15.30 16.07 -4.07
CA ALA A 180 16.28 16.25 -5.16
C ALA A 180 17.04 14.95 -5.47
N ILE A 181 17.46 14.21 -4.43
CA ILE A 181 18.08 12.88 -4.59
C ILE A 181 17.12 11.92 -5.30
N ALA A 182 15.86 11.85 -4.83
CA ALA A 182 14.87 10.96 -5.41
C ALA A 182 14.64 11.27 -6.91
N ILE A 183 14.55 12.55 -7.28
CA ILE A 183 14.34 12.98 -8.67
C ILE A 183 15.56 12.67 -9.55
N SER A 184 16.77 12.86 -9.04
CA SER A 184 18.01 12.65 -9.82
C SER A 184 18.33 11.16 -10.02
N ARG A 185 17.91 10.28 -9.12
CA ARG A 185 18.19 8.84 -9.19
C ARG A 185 17.18 8.13 -10.09
N THR A 186 17.53 8.05 -11.36
CA THR A 186 16.83 7.20 -12.32
C THR A 186 17.47 5.82 -12.30
N ASN A 187 16.78 4.81 -11.80
CA ASN A 187 17.11 3.44 -12.14
C ASN A 187 16.49 3.14 -13.52
N ILE A 188 17.11 3.70 -14.54
CA ILE A 188 17.13 3.01 -15.82
C ILE A 188 18.11 1.86 -15.58
N GLY A 189 17.71 0.91 -14.73
CA GLY A 189 18.43 -0.34 -14.57
C GLY A 189 18.52 -0.89 -15.97
N MET A 190 19.73 -1.19 -16.40
CA MET A 190 19.93 -2.05 -17.55
C MET A 190 19.11 -3.30 -17.23
N ARG A 191 17.87 -3.35 -17.74
CA ARG A 191 17.12 -4.60 -17.77
C ARG A 191 18.02 -5.50 -18.61
N ASN A 192 18.71 -6.45 -17.98
CA ASN A 192 19.45 -7.51 -18.65
C ASN A 192 18.46 -8.45 -19.36
N THR A 193 17.53 -7.87 -20.12
CA THR A 193 16.70 -8.61 -21.05
C THR A 193 17.47 -8.62 -22.37
N MET A 194 17.85 -9.78 -22.84
CA MET A 194 18.41 -9.93 -24.20
C MET A 194 17.36 -9.62 -25.28
N LEU A 195 16.29 -8.89 -24.96
CA LEU A 195 15.18 -8.63 -25.87
C LEU A 195 15.64 -7.88 -27.13
N ALA A 196 16.46 -6.84 -26.98
CA ALA A 196 17.00 -6.10 -28.13
C ALA A 196 17.88 -6.96 -29.04
N GLU A 197 18.68 -7.86 -28.43
CA GLU A 197 19.51 -8.80 -29.17
C GLU A 197 18.65 -9.88 -29.85
N ARG A 198 17.63 -10.39 -29.18
CA ARG A 198 16.67 -11.35 -29.75
C ARG A 198 15.90 -10.74 -30.91
N ILE A 199 15.41 -9.50 -30.80
CA ILE A 199 14.71 -8.80 -31.88
C ILE A 199 15.64 -8.61 -33.08
N ARG A 200 16.91 -8.20 -32.86
CA ARG A 200 17.88 -8.05 -33.93
C ARG A 200 18.23 -9.37 -34.60
N ALA A 201 18.35 -10.46 -33.82
CA ALA A 201 18.61 -11.79 -34.36
C ALA A 201 17.44 -12.31 -35.22
N GLU A 202 16.20 -12.05 -34.77
CA GLU A 202 15.02 -12.48 -35.50
C GLU A 202 14.80 -11.65 -36.78
N ALA A 203 15.03 -10.33 -36.73
CA ALA A 203 15.01 -9.48 -37.92
C ALA A 203 16.01 -9.96 -38.99
N LYS A 204 17.24 -10.32 -38.59
CA LYS A 204 18.22 -10.88 -39.50
C LYS A 204 17.83 -12.23 -40.06
N ARG A 205 17.10 -13.06 -39.33
CA ARG A 205 16.56 -14.33 -39.83
C ARG A 205 15.47 -14.13 -40.88
N GLN A 206 14.63 -13.13 -40.71
CA GLN A 206 13.55 -12.80 -41.65
C GLN A 206 14.09 -12.16 -42.95
N GLU A 207 15.22 -11.45 -42.91
CA GLU A 207 15.90 -10.92 -44.11
C GLU A 207 16.57 -12.02 -44.93
N TYR A 208 16.89 -13.18 -44.32
CA TYR A 208 17.46 -14.33 -45.01
C TYR A 208 16.34 -15.28 -45.48
N VAL A 209 15.63 -14.91 -46.52
CA VAL A 209 14.81 -15.85 -47.33
C VAL A 209 15.73 -16.44 -48.39
N PRO A 210 16.06 -17.76 -48.36
CA PRO A 210 16.84 -18.36 -49.43
C PRO A 210 16.03 -18.28 -50.71
N GLN A 211 16.59 -17.64 -51.74
CA GLN A 211 16.06 -17.74 -53.10
C GLN A 211 16.09 -19.20 -53.51
N THR A 212 14.97 -19.90 -53.44
CA THR A 212 14.80 -21.21 -54.05
C THR A 212 15.01 -21.02 -55.54
N LYS A 213 16.11 -21.56 -56.06
CA LYS A 213 16.34 -21.70 -57.51
C LYS A 213 15.16 -22.46 -58.08
N ALA A 214 14.37 -21.77 -58.91
CA ALA A 214 13.46 -22.45 -59.84
C ALA A 214 14.31 -23.25 -60.87
N ALA A 215 14.12 -24.56 -60.90
CA ALA A 215 14.61 -25.45 -61.93
C ALA A 215 13.59 -25.54 -63.05
#